data_e301e626c9374e90fdb3bb7d1a158a3e
#
_entry.id   e301e626c9374e90fdb3bb7d1a158a3e
#
_cell.length_a   1.000
_cell.length_b   1.000
_cell.length_c   1.000
_cell.angle_alpha   90.00
_cell.angle_beta   90.00
_cell.angle_gamma   90.00
#
_symmetry.space_group_name_H-M   'P 1'
#
loop_
_entity.id
_entity.type
_entity.pdbx_description
1 polymer ?
#
loop_
_entity_poly.entity_id
_entity_poly.type
_entity_poly.pdbx_seq_one_letter_code
_entity_poly.pdbx_strand_id
1 'polypeptide(L)'
;MTTTESTRTSDWLAAQIGADGAVNVPGVTSSTTTQTMYVALGLAASGQHRDALARAMSYIGSHVDEWVVNDATWRLAPIGSDLPGALGYLILLVHTVGGDPASFGSPATNLLARAQALYGISAAGFYGFQEPYSAVQDQSVVVMALLASGITPPSAAVQWIADQQCIGGTNPAGALGGWQAFRVSTGNILNDCDAPDPSSYVGADTNQTAYALQALIAAGSMDAKPAALTFLHAAQTASGTQAGGFPWFTGGVPDSNSTALVIQALVAAGESPTGGAWTVGSSSPVSILTTWQVTTPGQDLGAFSYQAGNSPDLMSTYQALWGLTLTAFPFPVLPAVLPAEPATDAPPAVPTFTG
;
A
#
# COMPACT_ATOMS: atom_id res chain seq x y z
N MET A 1 -8.82 -14.74 -7.78
CA MET A 1 -9.93 -15.62 -7.29
C MET A 1 -10.31 -15.17 -5.90
N THR A 2 -11.60 -15.01 -5.63
CA THR A 2 -12.06 -14.69 -4.27
C THR A 2 -12.06 -15.96 -3.43
N THR A 3 -11.31 -15.97 -2.33
CA THR A 3 -11.27 -17.09 -1.39
C THR A 3 -12.20 -16.81 -0.21
N THR A 4 -12.49 -17.83 0.59
CA THR A 4 -13.25 -17.67 1.84
C THR A 4 -12.57 -16.68 2.79
N GLU A 5 -11.23 -16.72 2.85
CA GLU A 5 -10.42 -15.85 3.70
C GLU A 5 -10.52 -14.39 3.23
N SER A 6 -10.35 -14.13 1.93
CA SER A 6 -10.47 -12.76 1.39
C SER A 6 -11.88 -12.20 1.53
N THR A 7 -12.92 -13.05 1.43
CA THR A 7 -14.32 -12.65 1.65
C THR A 7 -14.54 -12.23 3.09
N ARG A 8 -14.14 -13.04 4.08
CA ARG A 8 -14.28 -12.69 5.51
C ARG A 8 -13.54 -11.40 5.86
N THR A 9 -12.34 -11.21 5.29
CA THR A 9 -11.56 -10.00 5.52
C THR A 9 -12.25 -8.78 4.92
N SER A 10 -12.79 -8.90 3.71
CA SER A 10 -13.57 -7.83 3.09
C SER A 10 -14.84 -7.50 3.86
N ASP A 11 -15.55 -8.54 4.38
CA ASP A 11 -16.73 -8.36 5.22
C ASP A 11 -16.39 -7.56 6.49
N TRP A 12 -15.30 -7.93 7.16
CA TRP A 12 -14.86 -7.23 8.37
C TRP A 12 -14.47 -5.77 8.09
N LEU A 13 -13.69 -5.51 7.02
CA LEU A 13 -13.30 -4.14 6.64
C LEU A 13 -14.51 -3.29 6.24
N ALA A 14 -15.44 -3.85 5.49
CA ALA A 14 -16.66 -3.13 5.10
C ALA A 14 -17.54 -2.75 6.30
N ALA A 15 -17.55 -3.60 7.33
CA ALA A 15 -18.27 -3.32 8.57
C ALA A 15 -17.66 -2.16 9.39
N GLN A 16 -16.39 -1.78 9.14
CA GLN A 16 -15.77 -0.62 9.79
C GLN A 16 -16.21 0.71 9.15
N ILE A 17 -16.79 0.70 7.94
CA ILE A 17 -17.22 1.92 7.25
C ILE A 17 -18.60 2.35 7.74
N GLY A 18 -18.65 3.50 8.38
CA GLY A 18 -19.87 4.09 8.88
C GLY A 18 -20.88 4.49 7.80
N ALA A 19 -22.05 4.93 8.21
CA ALA A 19 -23.09 5.42 7.29
C ALA A 19 -22.65 6.70 6.55
N ASP A 20 -21.78 7.50 7.18
CA ASP A 20 -21.16 8.71 6.62
C ASP A 20 -19.95 8.41 5.71
N GLY A 21 -19.56 7.14 5.61
CA GLY A 21 -18.40 6.68 4.83
C GLY A 21 -17.08 6.72 5.58
N ALA A 22 -17.04 7.26 6.79
CA ALA A 22 -15.83 7.33 7.60
C ALA A 22 -15.51 5.98 8.27
N VAL A 23 -14.22 5.73 8.51
CA VAL A 23 -13.73 4.66 9.37
C VAL A 23 -13.11 5.28 10.62
N ASN A 24 -13.65 4.94 11.78
CA ASN A 24 -13.15 5.42 13.07
C ASN A 24 -13.14 4.28 14.09
N VAL A 25 -12.07 3.47 14.04
CA VAL A 25 -11.89 2.34 14.95
C VAL A 25 -11.35 2.84 16.29
N PRO A 26 -12.04 2.60 17.41
CA PRO A 26 -11.59 3.02 18.73
C PRO A 26 -10.21 2.47 19.07
N GLY A 27 -9.35 3.33 19.64
CA GLY A 27 -7.98 2.95 20.05
C GLY A 27 -6.94 2.96 18.92
N VAL A 28 -7.32 3.20 17.68
CA VAL A 28 -6.38 3.42 16.56
C VAL A 28 -5.91 4.88 16.58
N THR A 29 -4.59 5.10 16.55
CA THR A 29 -3.99 6.44 16.68
C THR A 29 -3.96 7.25 15.40
N SER A 30 -4.11 6.61 14.23
CA SER A 30 -4.19 7.30 12.95
C SER A 30 -5.51 8.07 12.81
N SER A 31 -5.50 9.15 12.02
CA SER A 31 -6.71 9.95 11.77
C SER A 31 -7.81 9.12 11.09
N THR A 32 -9.05 9.57 11.24
CA THR A 32 -10.23 9.00 10.57
C THR A 32 -10.02 8.91 9.05
N THR A 33 -9.48 9.97 8.45
CA THR A 33 -9.20 9.99 7.00
C THR A 33 -8.15 8.96 6.61
N THR A 34 -7.07 8.81 7.42
CA THR A 34 -6.06 7.76 7.21
C THR A 34 -6.66 6.35 7.28
N GLN A 35 -7.47 6.07 8.29
CA GLN A 35 -8.13 4.77 8.44
C GLN A 35 -9.06 4.48 7.26
N THR A 36 -9.87 5.48 6.86
CA THR A 36 -10.81 5.36 5.74
C THR A 36 -10.09 5.09 4.43
N MET A 37 -8.99 5.80 4.19
CA MET A 37 -8.16 5.68 2.98
C MET A 37 -7.63 4.24 2.81
N TYR A 38 -7.03 3.67 3.85
CA TYR A 38 -6.45 2.33 3.76
C TYR A 38 -7.51 1.22 3.73
N VAL A 39 -8.63 1.37 4.45
CA VAL A 39 -9.74 0.41 4.35
C VAL A 39 -10.35 0.43 2.94
N ALA A 40 -10.54 1.62 2.36
CA ALA A 40 -11.03 1.75 0.99
C ALA A 40 -10.07 1.10 -0.02
N LEU A 41 -8.76 1.28 0.15
CA LEU A 41 -7.75 0.65 -0.71
C LEU A 41 -7.76 -0.88 -0.58
N GLY A 42 -7.97 -1.41 0.65
CA GLY A 42 -8.16 -2.84 0.89
C GLY A 42 -9.38 -3.39 0.17
N LEU A 43 -10.53 -2.73 0.30
CA LEU A 43 -11.76 -3.13 -0.40
C LEU A 43 -11.64 -3.00 -1.92
N ALA A 44 -10.96 -1.96 -2.41
CA ALA A 44 -10.69 -1.80 -3.83
C ALA A 44 -9.87 -2.96 -4.40
N ALA A 45 -8.84 -3.42 -3.67
CA ALA A 45 -8.06 -4.59 -4.07
C ALA A 45 -8.91 -5.86 -4.23
N SER A 46 -9.92 -6.04 -3.38
CA SER A 46 -10.81 -7.21 -3.44
C SER A 46 -11.95 -7.08 -4.46
N GLY A 47 -12.33 -5.86 -4.81
CA GLY A 47 -13.49 -5.55 -5.65
C GLY A 47 -14.84 -5.87 -5.02
N GLN A 48 -14.87 -6.19 -3.71
CA GLN A 48 -16.07 -6.52 -2.95
C GLN A 48 -16.65 -5.28 -2.24
N HIS A 49 -17.87 -5.39 -1.72
CA HIS A 49 -18.54 -4.33 -0.92
C HIS A 49 -18.54 -2.95 -1.56
N ARG A 50 -18.91 -2.89 -2.82
CA ARG A 50 -18.88 -1.65 -3.63
C ARG A 50 -19.66 -0.49 -3.04
N ASP A 51 -20.78 -0.75 -2.38
CA ASP A 51 -21.59 0.29 -1.73
C ASP A 51 -20.84 0.91 -0.53
N ALA A 52 -20.17 0.09 0.27
CA ALA A 52 -19.31 0.55 1.35
C ALA A 52 -18.12 1.34 0.80
N LEU A 53 -17.48 0.83 -0.25
CA LEU A 53 -16.39 1.50 -0.94
C LEU A 53 -16.84 2.86 -1.53
N ALA A 54 -18.03 2.93 -2.13
CA ALA A 54 -18.59 4.19 -2.65
C ALA A 54 -18.78 5.24 -1.55
N ARG A 55 -19.30 4.83 -0.39
CA ARG A 55 -19.41 5.75 0.77
C ARG A 55 -18.03 6.23 1.24
N ALA A 56 -17.06 5.32 1.37
CA ALA A 56 -15.69 5.70 1.74
C ALA A 56 -15.07 6.67 0.72
N MET A 57 -15.26 6.45 -0.58
CA MET A 57 -14.79 7.35 -1.63
C MET A 57 -15.43 8.74 -1.54
N SER A 58 -16.71 8.83 -1.20
CA SER A 58 -17.39 10.11 -0.98
C SER A 58 -16.80 10.85 0.22
N TYR A 59 -16.57 10.15 1.33
CA TYR A 59 -15.89 10.73 2.50
C TYR A 59 -14.49 11.23 2.16
N ILE A 60 -13.65 10.40 1.54
CA ILE A 60 -12.29 10.75 1.14
C ILE A 60 -12.30 11.97 0.20
N GLY A 61 -13.24 12.01 -0.74
CA GLY A 61 -13.37 13.11 -1.69
C GLY A 61 -13.64 14.46 -1.05
N SER A 62 -14.28 14.49 0.13
CA SER A 62 -14.49 15.73 0.90
C SER A 62 -13.35 16.05 1.90
N HIS A 63 -12.37 15.15 2.07
CA HIS A 63 -11.28 15.26 3.04
C HIS A 63 -9.89 15.05 2.39
N VAL A 64 -9.75 15.36 1.09
CA VAL A 64 -8.52 15.10 0.32
C VAL A 64 -7.29 15.68 1.01
N ASP A 65 -7.35 16.96 1.39
CA ASP A 65 -6.19 17.65 1.97
C ASP A 65 -5.82 17.15 3.37
N GLU A 66 -6.76 16.60 4.13
CA GLU A 66 -6.46 15.96 5.42
C GLU A 66 -5.58 14.71 5.25
N TRP A 67 -5.60 14.09 4.06
CA TRP A 67 -4.77 12.93 3.75
C TRP A 67 -3.47 13.31 3.07
N VAL A 68 -3.51 14.19 2.06
CA VAL A 68 -2.36 14.41 1.16
C VAL A 68 -1.45 15.55 1.59
N VAL A 69 -1.89 16.43 2.52
CA VAL A 69 -1.11 17.58 2.98
C VAL A 69 -0.42 17.28 4.30
N ASN A 70 0.85 17.64 4.41
CA ASN A 70 1.61 17.48 5.64
C ASN A 70 1.13 18.42 6.75
N ASP A 71 0.69 17.87 7.86
CA ASP A 71 0.35 18.57 9.09
C ASP A 71 1.30 18.24 10.26
N ALA A 72 2.30 17.37 10.03
CA ALA A 72 3.17 16.82 11.07
C ALA A 72 4.56 17.46 11.06
N THR A 73 5.00 17.93 12.22
CA THR A 73 6.29 18.62 12.40
C THR A 73 7.51 17.68 12.39
N TRP A 74 7.31 16.38 12.51
CA TRP A 74 8.40 15.40 12.47
C TRP A 74 8.84 15.01 11.05
N ARG A 75 8.06 15.39 10.03
CA ARG A 75 8.39 15.16 8.62
C ARG A 75 9.43 16.16 8.13
N LEU A 76 10.18 15.78 7.10
CA LEU A 76 11.10 16.68 6.39
C LEU A 76 10.36 17.57 5.40
N ALA A 77 9.21 17.15 4.90
CA ALA A 77 8.34 18.00 4.09
C ALA A 77 7.83 19.18 4.91
N PRO A 78 7.80 20.41 4.35
CA PRO A 78 7.22 21.56 5.04
C PRO A 78 5.75 21.35 5.39
N ILE A 79 5.31 21.92 6.53
CA ILE A 79 3.89 21.97 6.87
C ILE A 79 3.12 22.64 5.73
N GLY A 80 1.99 22.05 5.33
CA GLY A 80 1.15 22.54 4.24
C GLY A 80 1.61 22.10 2.83
N SER A 81 2.70 21.33 2.72
CA SER A 81 3.12 20.74 1.44
C SER A 81 2.48 19.38 1.20
N ASP A 82 2.34 19.02 -0.06
CA ASP A 82 1.84 17.70 -0.45
C ASP A 82 2.83 16.57 -0.10
N LEU A 83 2.28 15.42 0.28
CA LEU A 83 3.01 14.19 0.60
C LEU A 83 2.96 13.23 -0.59
N PRO A 84 4.11 12.85 -1.16
CA PRO A 84 4.15 12.02 -2.37
C PRO A 84 3.49 10.65 -2.16
N GLY A 85 3.79 9.96 -1.08
CA GLY A 85 3.20 8.65 -0.79
C GLY A 85 1.69 8.71 -0.64
N ALA A 86 1.18 9.73 0.07
CA ALA A 86 -0.26 9.93 0.26
C ALA A 86 -0.99 10.21 -1.07
N LEU A 87 -0.43 11.10 -1.90
CA LEU A 87 -0.94 11.33 -3.26
C LEU A 87 -0.92 10.06 -4.11
N GLY A 88 0.19 9.33 -4.08
CA GLY A 88 0.32 8.10 -4.84
C GLY A 88 -0.73 7.06 -4.47
N TYR A 89 -0.96 6.80 -3.19
CA TYR A 89 -2.01 5.89 -2.74
C TYR A 89 -3.42 6.36 -3.12
N LEU A 90 -3.71 7.67 -3.00
CA LEU A 90 -5.01 8.20 -3.38
C LEU A 90 -5.25 8.09 -4.89
N ILE A 91 -4.24 8.41 -5.71
CA ILE A 91 -4.33 8.24 -7.17
C ILE A 91 -4.57 6.77 -7.54
N LEU A 92 -3.84 5.82 -6.92
CA LEU A 92 -4.04 4.39 -7.13
C LEU A 92 -5.46 3.96 -6.76
N LEU A 93 -5.99 4.43 -5.63
CA LEU A 93 -7.34 4.13 -5.20
C LEU A 93 -8.38 4.67 -6.18
N VAL A 94 -8.28 5.97 -6.53
CA VAL A 94 -9.20 6.62 -7.48
C VAL A 94 -9.18 5.92 -8.83
N HIS A 95 -7.98 5.59 -9.34
CA HIS A 95 -7.84 4.82 -10.57
C HIS A 95 -8.49 3.43 -10.46
N THR A 96 -8.22 2.69 -9.37
CA THR A 96 -8.75 1.34 -9.15
C THR A 96 -10.28 1.31 -9.13
N VAL A 97 -10.92 2.31 -8.55
CA VAL A 97 -12.39 2.39 -8.53
C VAL A 97 -13.01 2.94 -9.82
N GLY A 98 -12.19 3.20 -10.85
CA GLY A 98 -12.63 3.74 -12.14
C GLY A 98 -12.95 5.24 -12.12
N GLY A 99 -12.46 5.98 -11.14
CA GLY A 99 -12.55 7.43 -11.04
C GLY A 99 -11.48 8.15 -11.88
N ASP A 100 -11.59 9.47 -11.95
CA ASP A 100 -10.61 10.33 -12.63
C ASP A 100 -9.70 11.04 -11.62
N PRO A 101 -8.40 10.66 -11.49
CA PRO A 101 -7.49 11.35 -10.59
C PRO A 101 -7.17 12.80 -11.01
N ALA A 102 -7.47 13.21 -12.25
CA ALA A 102 -7.32 14.60 -12.67
C ALA A 102 -8.47 15.49 -12.20
N SER A 103 -9.56 14.91 -11.69
CA SER A 103 -10.74 15.65 -11.20
C SER A 103 -11.43 14.88 -10.07
N PHE A 104 -10.77 14.82 -8.91
CA PHE A 104 -11.28 14.06 -7.76
C PHE A 104 -11.59 14.97 -6.57
N GLY A 105 -12.63 14.63 -5.83
CA GLY A 105 -13.00 15.31 -4.58
C GLY A 105 -14.03 16.42 -4.74
N SER A 106 -14.37 17.04 -3.60
CA SER A 106 -15.30 18.17 -3.52
C SER A 106 -14.78 19.21 -2.52
N PRO A 107 -14.20 20.33 -2.99
CA PRO A 107 -14.05 20.71 -4.40
C PRO A 107 -13.11 19.79 -5.18
N ALA A 108 -13.35 19.68 -6.49
CA ALA A 108 -12.52 18.83 -7.35
C ALA A 108 -11.07 19.35 -7.41
N THR A 109 -10.11 18.44 -7.28
CA THR A 109 -8.68 18.73 -7.38
C THR A 109 -8.00 17.80 -8.37
N ASN A 110 -6.93 18.27 -9.00
CA ASN A 110 -6.12 17.46 -9.92
C ASN A 110 -4.96 16.81 -9.15
N LEU A 111 -5.17 15.57 -8.68
CA LEU A 111 -4.16 14.82 -7.93
C LEU A 111 -2.91 14.53 -8.76
N LEU A 112 -3.07 14.30 -10.07
CA LEU A 112 -1.94 14.03 -10.98
C LEU A 112 -1.04 15.26 -11.11
N ALA A 113 -1.61 16.45 -11.29
CA ALA A 113 -0.85 17.68 -11.35
C ALA A 113 -0.11 17.96 -10.01
N ARG A 114 -0.78 17.70 -8.88
CA ARG A 114 -0.16 17.83 -7.55
C ARG A 114 1.04 16.88 -7.39
N ALA A 115 0.88 15.59 -7.75
CA ALA A 115 1.97 14.63 -7.70
C ALA A 115 3.14 15.00 -8.62
N GLN A 116 2.86 15.44 -9.88
CA GLN A 116 3.90 15.87 -10.81
C GLN A 116 4.64 17.12 -10.35
N ALA A 117 3.96 18.06 -9.66
CA ALA A 117 4.58 19.25 -9.10
C ALA A 117 5.62 18.96 -8.00
N LEU A 118 5.59 17.77 -7.39
CA LEU A 118 6.58 17.35 -6.40
C LEU A 118 7.91 16.90 -7.00
N TYR A 119 7.98 16.69 -8.33
CA TYR A 119 9.18 16.14 -8.95
C TYR A 119 10.36 17.12 -8.85
N GLY A 120 11.49 16.65 -8.33
CA GLY A 120 12.74 17.40 -8.26
C GLY A 120 12.80 18.49 -7.17
N ILE A 121 11.82 18.56 -6.26
CA ILE A 121 11.78 19.61 -5.24
C ILE A 121 12.98 19.50 -4.28
N SER A 122 13.29 18.32 -3.78
CA SER A 122 14.38 18.11 -2.81
C SER A 122 15.61 17.46 -3.42
N ALA A 123 15.44 16.61 -4.41
CA ALA A 123 16.53 15.90 -5.08
C ALA A 123 16.16 15.55 -6.52
N ALA A 124 17.16 15.51 -7.39
CA ALA A 124 16.98 15.06 -8.78
C ALA A 124 16.44 13.65 -8.83
N GLY A 125 15.41 13.42 -9.64
CA GLY A 125 14.78 12.10 -9.78
C GLY A 125 13.81 11.71 -8.66
N PHE A 126 13.61 12.54 -7.63
CA PHE A 126 12.74 12.23 -6.49
C PHE A 126 11.48 13.11 -6.47
N TYR A 127 10.39 12.56 -5.98
CA TYR A 127 9.13 13.27 -5.73
C TYR A 127 9.04 13.73 -4.28
N GLY A 128 8.94 15.04 -4.05
CA GLY A 128 8.82 15.63 -2.73
C GLY A 128 10.10 15.58 -1.90
N PHE A 129 10.00 15.19 -0.64
CA PHE A 129 11.10 15.10 0.31
C PHE A 129 11.36 13.64 0.68
N GLN A 130 12.63 13.28 0.90
CA GLN A 130 13.03 11.95 1.35
C GLN A 130 12.64 11.78 2.83
N GLU A 131 11.39 11.42 3.07
CA GLU A 131 10.89 11.23 4.42
C GLU A 131 11.61 10.09 5.14
N PRO A 132 11.99 10.27 6.40
CA PRO A 132 12.46 9.18 7.24
C PRO A 132 11.42 8.05 7.24
N TYR A 133 11.88 6.81 7.09
CA TYR A 133 11.07 5.58 7.12
C TYR A 133 10.26 5.24 5.86
N SER A 134 10.11 6.14 4.87
CA SER A 134 9.21 5.88 3.75
C SER A 134 9.70 6.34 2.37
N ALA A 135 10.93 6.89 2.22
CA ALA A 135 11.35 7.50 0.96
C ALA A 135 11.24 6.56 -0.25
N VAL A 136 11.67 5.30 -0.14
CA VAL A 136 11.57 4.31 -1.22
C VAL A 136 10.12 3.93 -1.49
N GLN A 137 9.32 3.71 -0.44
CA GLN A 137 7.89 3.44 -0.55
C GLN A 137 7.16 4.59 -1.25
N ASP A 138 7.35 5.83 -0.78
CA ASP A 138 6.67 7.02 -1.29
C ASP A 138 6.98 7.23 -2.78
N GLN A 139 8.25 7.12 -3.15
CA GLN A 139 8.69 7.19 -4.54
C GLN A 139 8.05 6.09 -5.39
N SER A 140 8.06 4.86 -4.90
CA SER A 140 7.52 3.69 -5.59
C SER A 140 6.01 3.83 -5.85
N VAL A 141 5.27 4.27 -4.85
CA VAL A 141 3.81 4.43 -4.94
C VAL A 141 3.43 5.54 -5.92
N VAL A 142 4.15 6.68 -5.93
CA VAL A 142 3.92 7.74 -6.93
C VAL A 142 4.23 7.26 -8.34
N VAL A 143 5.34 6.55 -8.55
CA VAL A 143 5.69 6.01 -9.87
C VAL A 143 4.59 5.06 -10.37
N MET A 144 4.14 4.13 -9.54
CA MET A 144 3.04 3.21 -9.89
C MET A 144 1.73 3.94 -10.16
N ALA A 145 1.41 4.98 -9.39
CA ALA A 145 0.20 5.79 -9.54
C ALA A 145 0.15 6.55 -10.87
N LEU A 146 1.26 7.17 -11.26
CA LEU A 146 1.38 7.86 -12.54
C LEU A 146 1.27 6.87 -13.71
N LEU A 147 1.95 5.74 -13.64
CA LEU A 147 1.88 4.68 -14.67
C LEU A 147 0.45 4.14 -14.83
N ALA A 148 -0.25 3.87 -13.71
CA ALA A 148 -1.64 3.44 -13.71
C ALA A 148 -2.57 4.45 -14.42
N SER A 149 -2.26 5.75 -14.26
CA SER A 149 -3.01 6.84 -14.87
C SER A 149 -2.57 7.17 -16.31
N GLY A 150 -1.73 6.33 -16.92
CA GLY A 150 -1.25 6.52 -18.30
C GLY A 150 -0.18 7.62 -18.45
N ILE A 151 0.39 8.10 -17.34
CA ILE A 151 1.45 9.10 -17.34
C ILE A 151 2.80 8.38 -17.18
N THR A 152 3.70 8.59 -18.13
CA THR A 152 5.09 8.09 -18.03
C THR A 152 5.88 8.97 -17.07
N PRO A 153 6.36 8.45 -15.93
CA PRO A 153 7.25 9.19 -15.04
C PRO A 153 8.57 9.52 -15.77
N PRO A 154 9.28 10.60 -15.39
CA PRO A 154 10.65 10.81 -15.86
C PRO A 154 11.52 9.59 -15.59
N SER A 155 12.38 9.22 -16.57
CA SER A 155 13.26 8.04 -16.41
C SER A 155 14.15 8.13 -15.17
N ALA A 156 14.56 9.34 -14.79
CA ALA A 156 15.34 9.57 -13.57
C ALA A 156 14.55 9.22 -12.29
N ALA A 157 13.20 9.28 -12.30
CA ALA A 157 12.40 8.88 -11.15
C ALA A 157 12.38 7.35 -10.95
N VAL A 158 12.38 6.60 -12.04
CA VAL A 158 12.50 5.14 -12.03
C VAL A 158 13.93 4.74 -11.66
N GLN A 159 14.92 5.41 -12.25
CA GLN A 159 16.33 5.18 -11.96
C GLN A 159 16.66 5.44 -10.49
N TRP A 160 16.07 6.47 -9.88
CA TRP A 160 16.26 6.74 -8.45
C TRP A 160 15.90 5.52 -7.58
N ILE A 161 14.78 4.83 -7.89
CA ILE A 161 14.40 3.60 -7.17
C ILE A 161 15.45 2.51 -7.40
N ALA A 162 15.88 2.28 -8.64
CA ALA A 162 16.89 1.28 -8.95
C ALA A 162 18.23 1.54 -8.23
N ASP A 163 18.65 2.80 -8.17
CA ASP A 163 19.89 3.25 -7.52
C ASP A 163 19.87 3.10 -5.98
N GLN A 164 18.70 2.92 -5.37
CA GLN A 164 18.57 2.65 -3.94
C GLN A 164 18.75 1.16 -3.60
N GLN A 165 18.85 0.25 -4.56
CA GLN A 165 19.09 -1.17 -4.28
C GLN A 165 20.46 -1.40 -3.65
N CYS A 166 20.52 -2.24 -2.63
CA CYS A 166 21.74 -2.59 -1.88
C CYS A 166 22.54 -3.66 -2.62
N ILE A 167 23.28 -3.30 -3.69
CA ILE A 167 23.97 -4.27 -4.56
C ILE A 167 25.47 -4.12 -4.64
N GLY A 168 26.04 -3.07 -4.04
CA GLY A 168 27.46 -2.76 -4.13
C GLY A 168 28.07 -2.39 -2.79
N GLY A 169 29.34 -1.97 -2.85
CA GLY A 169 30.04 -1.40 -1.71
C GLY A 169 30.25 -2.35 -0.54
N THR A 170 30.10 -1.84 0.66
CA THR A 170 30.33 -2.56 1.91
C THR A 170 29.05 -3.09 2.54
N ASN A 171 28.04 -3.37 1.74
CA ASN A 171 26.74 -3.83 2.23
C ASN A 171 26.88 -4.96 3.26
N PRO A 172 26.19 -4.84 4.40
CA PRO A 172 26.23 -5.89 5.42
C PRO A 172 25.57 -7.17 4.91
N ALA A 173 25.97 -8.29 5.51
CA ALA A 173 25.35 -9.57 5.23
C ALA A 173 23.83 -9.49 5.46
N GLY A 174 23.07 -10.01 4.50
CA GLY A 174 21.62 -9.99 4.54
C GLY A 174 20.95 -8.72 4.00
N ALA A 175 21.72 -7.70 3.56
CA ALA A 175 21.17 -6.51 2.89
C ALA A 175 21.16 -6.60 1.36
N LEU A 176 22.04 -7.47 0.79
CA LEU A 176 22.25 -7.53 -0.66
C LEU A 176 20.98 -7.86 -1.44
N GLY A 177 20.63 -6.99 -2.37
CA GLY A 177 19.46 -7.10 -3.24
C GLY A 177 18.20 -6.42 -2.72
N GLY A 178 18.18 -6.07 -1.43
CA GLY A 178 17.06 -5.36 -0.81
C GLY A 178 17.13 -3.85 -0.93
N TRP A 179 16.13 -3.16 -0.41
CA TRP A 179 16.03 -1.71 -0.26
C TRP A 179 15.80 -1.33 1.19
N GLN A 180 16.41 -0.24 1.64
CA GLN A 180 16.08 0.40 2.91
C GLN A 180 15.19 1.62 2.70
N ALA A 181 14.44 2.02 3.74
CA ALA A 181 13.49 3.12 3.66
C ALA A 181 14.15 4.44 3.26
N PHE A 182 15.30 4.74 3.84
CA PHE A 182 16.12 5.93 3.57
C PHE A 182 17.55 5.68 4.04
N ARG A 183 18.49 6.54 3.61
CA ARG A 183 19.89 6.40 3.98
C ARG A 183 20.25 7.36 5.10
N VAL A 184 20.71 6.82 6.22
CA VAL A 184 21.05 7.60 7.42
C VAL A 184 22.52 8.00 7.41
N SER A 185 23.42 7.06 7.12
CA SER A 185 24.84 7.23 7.41
C SER A 185 25.69 7.65 6.21
N THR A 186 25.23 7.45 5.02
CA THR A 186 26.11 7.46 3.85
C THR A 186 26.00 8.69 2.95
N GLY A 187 25.12 9.62 3.28
CA GLY A 187 25.06 10.91 2.56
C GLY A 187 25.03 10.79 1.04
N ASN A 188 24.36 9.75 0.50
CA ASN A 188 24.19 9.49 -0.94
C ASN A 188 25.20 8.51 -1.58
N ILE A 189 25.82 7.61 -0.87
CA ILE A 189 26.51 6.50 -1.52
C ILE A 189 25.45 5.56 -2.10
N LEU A 190 25.31 5.62 -3.43
CA LEU A 190 24.40 4.73 -4.15
C LEU A 190 24.82 3.28 -3.95
N ASN A 191 23.81 2.42 -3.87
CA ASN A 191 23.97 0.96 -3.74
C ASN A 191 24.57 0.44 -2.42
N ASP A 192 24.92 1.31 -1.48
CA ASP A 192 25.28 0.92 -0.12
C ASP A 192 24.08 1.07 0.81
N CYS A 193 23.92 0.15 1.75
CA CYS A 193 22.90 0.23 2.78
C CYS A 193 23.54 0.26 4.18
N ASP A 194 22.81 0.84 5.10
CA ASP A 194 23.16 0.79 6.52
C ASP A 194 23.02 -0.64 7.07
N ALA A 195 23.75 -0.94 8.14
CA ALA A 195 23.57 -2.22 8.83
C ALA A 195 22.12 -2.31 9.37
N PRO A 196 21.45 -3.46 9.28
CA PRO A 196 20.10 -3.61 9.78
C PRO A 196 20.02 -3.30 11.28
N ASP A 197 19.17 -2.34 11.62
CA ASP A 197 18.80 -2.00 13.00
C ASP A 197 17.29 -1.80 13.07
N PRO A 198 16.52 -2.85 13.40
CA PRO A 198 15.07 -2.76 13.52
C PRO A 198 14.57 -1.73 14.53
N SER A 199 15.37 -1.44 15.57
CA SER A 199 14.99 -0.48 16.62
C SER A 199 15.00 0.96 16.12
N SER A 200 15.81 1.25 15.11
CA SER A 200 15.93 2.56 14.45
C SER A 200 15.32 2.58 13.05
N TYR A 201 14.65 1.52 12.62
CA TYR A 201 14.06 1.37 11.28
C TYR A 201 15.07 1.51 10.13
N VAL A 202 16.30 1.09 10.36
CA VAL A 202 17.42 1.25 9.42
C VAL A 202 17.82 -0.10 8.82
N GLY A 203 18.27 -0.07 7.57
CA GLY A 203 18.73 -1.24 6.83
C GLY A 203 17.71 -1.75 5.82
N ALA A 204 18.16 -2.64 4.95
CA ALA A 204 17.27 -3.26 3.94
C ALA A 204 16.19 -4.10 4.60
N ASP A 205 14.96 -3.91 4.16
CA ASP A 205 13.79 -4.60 4.67
C ASP A 205 12.89 -5.15 3.56
N THR A 206 12.02 -6.08 3.93
CA THR A 206 11.14 -6.76 2.96
C THR A 206 10.06 -5.86 2.41
N ASN A 207 9.58 -4.87 3.19
CA ASN A 207 8.50 -3.97 2.78
C ASN A 207 8.97 -2.98 1.72
N GLN A 208 10.11 -2.30 1.97
CA GLN A 208 10.69 -1.40 0.98
C GLN A 208 11.10 -2.14 -0.29
N THR A 209 11.65 -3.35 -0.14
CA THR A 209 11.96 -4.23 -1.27
C THR A 209 10.70 -4.58 -2.07
N ALA A 210 9.60 -4.88 -1.40
CA ALA A 210 8.34 -5.20 -2.08
C ALA A 210 7.78 -4.01 -2.86
N TYR A 211 7.80 -2.80 -2.30
CA TYR A 211 7.37 -1.59 -3.02
C TYR A 211 8.26 -1.26 -4.21
N ALA A 212 9.58 -1.25 -4.01
CA ALA A 212 10.54 -0.95 -5.06
C ALA A 212 10.44 -1.93 -6.23
N LEU A 213 10.35 -3.23 -5.93
CA LEU A 213 10.23 -4.28 -6.94
C LEU A 213 8.95 -4.12 -7.78
N GLN A 214 7.80 -3.87 -7.14
CA GLN A 214 6.55 -3.64 -7.85
C GLN A 214 6.63 -2.42 -8.78
N ALA A 215 7.18 -1.30 -8.28
CA ALA A 215 7.31 -0.07 -9.06
C ALA A 215 8.24 -0.22 -10.26
N LEU A 216 9.39 -0.86 -10.08
CA LEU A 216 10.35 -1.11 -11.16
C LEU A 216 9.76 -2.01 -12.24
N ILE A 217 9.06 -3.07 -11.84
CA ILE A 217 8.39 -3.98 -12.79
C ILE A 217 7.27 -3.24 -13.54
N ALA A 218 6.45 -2.45 -12.86
CA ALA A 218 5.41 -1.64 -13.50
C ALA A 218 5.99 -0.65 -14.51
N ALA A 219 7.19 -0.12 -14.24
CA ALA A 219 7.93 0.75 -15.15
C ALA A 219 8.69 0.01 -16.26
N GLY A 220 8.65 -1.33 -16.31
CA GLY A 220 9.40 -2.15 -17.28
C GLY A 220 10.89 -2.26 -16.98
N SER A 221 11.36 -1.87 -15.80
CA SER A 221 12.76 -1.96 -15.36
C SER A 221 13.00 -3.29 -14.64
N MET A 222 13.65 -4.25 -15.31
CA MET A 222 13.76 -5.63 -14.84
C MET A 222 15.12 -5.98 -14.22
N ASP A 223 16.12 -5.11 -14.34
CA ASP A 223 17.51 -5.41 -13.96
C ASP A 223 17.68 -5.67 -12.45
N ALA A 224 16.90 -4.97 -11.62
CA ALA A 224 16.94 -5.12 -10.18
C ALA A 224 16.25 -6.40 -9.65
N LYS A 225 15.38 -7.02 -10.46
CA LYS A 225 14.53 -8.15 -10.06
C LYS A 225 15.31 -9.36 -9.54
N PRO A 226 16.37 -9.87 -10.21
CA PRO A 226 17.05 -11.09 -9.74
C PRO A 226 17.64 -10.93 -8.33
N ALA A 227 18.28 -9.79 -8.06
CA ALA A 227 18.86 -9.52 -6.75
C ALA A 227 17.77 -9.32 -5.67
N ALA A 228 16.66 -8.65 -6.01
CA ALA A 228 15.51 -8.49 -5.13
C ALA A 228 14.91 -9.85 -4.72
N LEU A 229 14.69 -10.75 -5.67
CA LEU A 229 14.17 -12.09 -5.37
C LEU A 229 15.15 -12.90 -4.52
N THR A 230 16.47 -12.76 -4.73
CA THR A 230 17.51 -13.39 -3.89
C THR A 230 17.41 -12.87 -2.45
N PHE A 231 17.27 -11.56 -2.26
CA PHE A 231 17.06 -10.95 -0.94
C PHE A 231 15.79 -11.49 -0.27
N LEU A 232 14.67 -11.51 -0.97
CA LEU A 232 13.40 -12.02 -0.44
C LEU A 232 13.51 -13.51 -0.06
N HIS A 233 14.18 -14.35 -0.86
CA HIS A 233 14.44 -15.74 -0.49
C HIS A 233 15.27 -15.86 0.79
N ALA A 234 16.29 -15.02 0.95
CA ALA A 234 17.10 -15.01 2.17
C ALA A 234 16.34 -14.50 3.41
N ALA A 235 15.35 -13.63 3.20
CA ALA A 235 14.50 -13.09 4.26
C ALA A 235 13.35 -14.04 4.67
N GLN A 236 12.98 -15.00 3.80
CA GLN A 236 11.90 -15.93 4.07
C GLN A 236 12.24 -16.83 5.27
N THR A 237 11.31 -16.97 6.21
CA THR A 237 11.51 -17.82 7.39
C THR A 237 11.59 -19.28 7.00
N ALA A 238 12.75 -19.89 7.28
CA ALA A 238 13.10 -21.23 6.80
C ALA A 238 12.61 -22.38 7.71
N SER A 239 12.15 -22.09 8.94
CA SER A 239 11.78 -23.15 9.90
C SER A 239 10.80 -22.67 10.96
N GLY A 240 10.27 -23.60 11.75
CA GLY A 240 9.32 -23.31 12.82
C GLY A 240 7.88 -23.22 12.35
N THR A 241 6.99 -22.80 13.24
CA THR A 241 5.54 -22.73 12.99
C THR A 241 5.14 -21.64 12.01
N GLN A 242 6.04 -20.69 11.73
CA GLN A 242 5.84 -19.58 10.81
C GLN A 242 6.74 -19.70 9.57
N ALA A 243 7.28 -20.90 9.29
CA ALA A 243 8.06 -21.17 8.08
C ALA A 243 7.25 -20.80 6.83
N GLY A 244 7.89 -20.14 5.87
CA GLY A 244 7.25 -19.63 4.65
C GLY A 244 6.77 -18.18 4.74
N GLY A 245 6.63 -17.61 5.93
CA GLY A 245 6.29 -16.20 6.14
C GLY A 245 7.49 -15.27 6.01
N PHE A 246 7.21 -13.97 5.98
CA PHE A 246 8.23 -12.93 5.88
C PHE A 246 8.19 -11.99 7.09
N PRO A 247 9.33 -11.77 7.75
CA PRO A 247 9.47 -10.71 8.72
C PRO A 247 9.74 -9.38 8.02
N TRP A 248 9.53 -8.28 8.71
CA TRP A 248 9.95 -6.96 8.23
C TRP A 248 11.46 -6.92 7.92
N PHE A 249 12.31 -7.25 8.92
CA PHE A 249 13.76 -7.39 8.72
C PHE A 249 14.19 -8.85 8.71
N THR A 250 15.17 -9.18 7.89
CA THR A 250 15.75 -10.55 7.81
C THR A 250 16.13 -11.08 9.19
N GLY A 251 15.67 -12.29 9.51
CA GLY A 251 15.89 -12.94 10.79
C GLY A 251 14.92 -12.53 11.90
N GLY A 252 13.99 -11.60 11.63
CA GLY A 252 12.93 -11.23 12.57
C GLY A 252 11.79 -12.27 12.64
N VAL A 253 10.76 -11.94 13.40
CA VAL A 253 9.53 -12.74 13.47
C VAL A 253 8.64 -12.38 12.29
N PRO A 254 8.16 -13.34 11.51
CA PRO A 254 7.21 -13.08 10.42
C PRO A 254 5.95 -12.39 10.91
N ASP A 255 5.43 -11.52 10.06
CA ASP A 255 4.21 -10.78 10.34
C ASP A 255 3.28 -10.74 9.10
N SER A 256 2.01 -10.45 9.34
CA SER A 256 0.99 -10.44 8.29
C SER A 256 1.20 -9.34 7.27
N ASN A 257 1.69 -8.18 7.70
CA ASN A 257 1.89 -7.00 6.86
C ASN A 257 3.01 -7.24 5.85
N SER A 258 4.20 -7.63 6.35
CA SER A 258 5.36 -7.93 5.52
C SER A 258 5.12 -9.11 4.59
N THR A 259 4.47 -10.16 5.10
CA THR A 259 4.13 -11.33 4.29
C THR A 259 3.17 -10.96 3.15
N ALA A 260 2.16 -10.12 3.41
CA ALA A 260 1.21 -9.68 2.40
C ALA A 260 1.86 -8.82 1.32
N LEU A 261 2.72 -7.87 1.69
CA LEU A 261 3.45 -7.03 0.74
C LEU A 261 4.40 -7.84 -0.14
N VAL A 262 5.10 -8.82 0.45
CA VAL A 262 5.96 -9.72 -0.34
C VAL A 262 5.14 -10.57 -1.30
N ILE A 263 3.98 -11.08 -0.89
CA ILE A 263 3.06 -11.79 -1.81
C ILE A 263 2.76 -10.92 -3.04
N GLN A 264 2.43 -9.64 -2.86
CA GLN A 264 2.19 -8.72 -3.97
C GLN A 264 3.42 -8.55 -4.87
N ALA A 265 4.60 -8.38 -4.28
CA ALA A 265 5.84 -8.26 -5.03
C ALA A 265 6.17 -9.53 -5.84
N LEU A 266 5.92 -10.70 -5.29
CA LEU A 266 6.07 -11.98 -5.99
C LEU A 266 5.11 -12.06 -7.18
N VAL A 267 3.85 -11.69 -6.99
CA VAL A 267 2.86 -11.65 -8.08
C VAL A 267 3.30 -10.68 -9.17
N ALA A 268 3.75 -9.47 -8.83
CA ALA A 268 4.30 -8.51 -9.79
C ALA A 268 5.48 -9.10 -10.56
N ALA A 269 6.35 -9.83 -9.88
CA ALA A 269 7.51 -10.49 -10.46
C ALA A 269 7.18 -11.70 -11.35
N GLY A 270 5.91 -12.09 -11.45
CA GLY A 270 5.50 -13.29 -12.17
C GLY A 270 5.83 -14.60 -11.44
N GLU A 271 6.14 -14.49 -10.14
CA GLU A 271 6.34 -15.63 -9.26
C GLU A 271 5.02 -16.13 -8.68
N SER A 272 4.95 -17.41 -8.33
CA SER A 272 3.77 -17.95 -7.64
C SER A 272 4.02 -17.99 -6.13
N PRO A 273 3.31 -17.16 -5.31
CA PRO A 273 3.49 -17.19 -3.86
C PRO A 273 3.01 -18.50 -3.21
N THR A 274 2.35 -19.37 -3.96
CA THR A 274 1.97 -20.73 -3.55
C THR A 274 2.79 -21.82 -4.23
N GLY A 275 3.74 -21.43 -5.10
CA GLY A 275 4.58 -22.35 -5.85
C GLY A 275 5.72 -22.91 -5.01
N GLY A 276 6.30 -24.04 -5.50
CA GLY A 276 7.37 -24.73 -4.78
C GLY A 276 8.61 -23.89 -4.51
N ALA A 277 8.91 -22.90 -5.36
CA ALA A 277 10.04 -22.00 -5.17
C ALA A 277 9.92 -21.15 -3.87
N TRP A 278 8.69 -20.86 -3.42
CA TRP A 278 8.40 -20.04 -2.24
C TRP A 278 7.75 -20.83 -1.11
N THR A 279 7.71 -22.16 -1.22
CA THR A 279 7.14 -23.05 -0.20
C THR A 279 8.26 -23.65 0.65
N VAL A 280 8.16 -23.50 1.97
CA VAL A 280 9.07 -24.06 2.97
C VAL A 280 8.34 -25.24 3.64
N GLY A 281 8.81 -26.45 3.41
CA GLY A 281 8.08 -27.65 3.85
C GLY A 281 6.73 -27.75 3.15
N SER A 282 5.64 -27.59 3.91
CA SER A 282 4.27 -27.54 3.38
C SER A 282 3.65 -26.13 3.38
N SER A 283 4.42 -25.13 3.81
CA SER A 283 3.91 -23.79 4.07
C SER A 283 4.36 -22.79 3.01
N SER A 284 3.40 -22.20 2.31
CA SER A 284 3.62 -21.09 1.39
C SER A 284 3.38 -19.74 2.09
N PRO A 285 3.87 -18.62 1.54
CA PRO A 285 3.54 -17.27 2.06
C PRO A 285 2.03 -17.07 2.26
N VAL A 286 1.21 -17.53 1.31
CA VAL A 286 -0.25 -17.39 1.40
C VAL A 286 -0.82 -18.26 2.53
N SER A 287 -0.37 -19.51 2.67
CA SER A 287 -0.87 -20.37 3.73
C SER A 287 -0.49 -19.89 5.13
N ILE A 288 0.70 -19.31 5.29
CA ILE A 288 1.12 -18.69 6.55
C ILE A 288 0.33 -17.41 6.82
N LEU A 289 0.14 -16.55 5.82
CA LEU A 289 -0.68 -15.35 5.97
C LEU A 289 -2.05 -15.69 6.57
N THR A 290 -2.72 -16.73 6.06
CA THR A 290 -4.05 -17.12 6.55
C THR A 290 -4.07 -17.61 8.00
N THR A 291 -2.93 -18.01 8.57
CA THR A 291 -2.87 -18.44 9.98
C THR A 291 -3.07 -17.31 10.99
N TRP A 292 -2.88 -16.06 10.57
CA TRP A 292 -3.09 -14.89 11.42
C TRP A 292 -4.52 -14.31 11.31
N GLN A 293 -5.38 -14.94 10.48
CA GLN A 293 -6.79 -14.55 10.39
C GLN A 293 -7.60 -15.09 11.56
N VAL A 294 -8.45 -14.24 12.13
CA VAL A 294 -9.47 -14.68 13.10
C VAL A 294 -10.55 -15.47 12.36
N THR A 295 -10.68 -16.75 12.71
CA THR A 295 -11.66 -17.67 12.10
C THR A 295 -12.79 -18.06 13.05
N THR A 296 -12.67 -17.70 14.34
CA THR A 296 -13.71 -17.91 15.33
C THR A 296 -14.88 -16.95 15.10
N PRO A 297 -16.13 -17.43 15.10
CA PRO A 297 -17.30 -16.56 15.01
C PRO A 297 -17.31 -15.49 16.11
N GLY A 298 -17.55 -14.25 15.74
CA GLY A 298 -17.54 -13.10 16.64
C GLY A 298 -17.31 -11.79 15.89
N GLN A 299 -17.10 -10.72 16.63
CA GLN A 299 -16.92 -9.36 16.10
C GLN A 299 -15.70 -9.26 15.17
N ASP A 300 -14.64 -10.02 15.45
CA ASP A 300 -13.37 -9.96 14.73
C ASP A 300 -13.22 -11.02 13.65
N LEU A 301 -14.29 -11.77 13.33
CA LEU A 301 -14.24 -12.80 12.28
C LEU A 301 -13.76 -12.18 10.95
N GLY A 302 -12.62 -12.64 10.45
CA GLY A 302 -12.01 -12.16 9.21
C GLY A 302 -10.91 -11.11 9.40
N ALA A 303 -10.79 -10.51 10.59
CA ALA A 303 -9.70 -9.62 10.92
C ALA A 303 -8.36 -10.36 11.04
N PHE A 304 -7.27 -9.63 10.89
CA PHE A 304 -5.91 -10.16 10.99
C PHE A 304 -5.16 -9.60 12.18
N SER A 305 -4.38 -10.45 12.83
CA SER A 305 -3.39 -10.06 13.81
C SER A 305 -2.05 -9.76 13.11
N TYR A 306 -1.28 -8.82 13.66
CA TYR A 306 0.07 -8.53 13.17
C TYR A 306 0.96 -9.79 13.22
N GLN A 307 0.96 -10.47 14.35
CA GLN A 307 1.69 -11.72 14.58
C GLN A 307 0.86 -12.69 15.41
N ALA A 308 1.26 -13.95 15.47
CA ALA A 308 0.60 -14.94 16.30
C ALA A 308 0.56 -14.50 17.77
N GLY A 309 -0.64 -14.53 18.36
CA GLY A 309 -0.87 -14.13 19.74
C GLY A 309 -1.16 -12.64 19.96
N ASN A 310 -1.04 -11.79 18.94
CA ASN A 310 -1.52 -10.41 19.01
C ASN A 310 -3.04 -10.35 18.83
N SER A 311 -3.66 -9.28 19.36
CA SER A 311 -5.03 -8.93 18.97
C SER A 311 -5.07 -8.53 17.50
N PRO A 312 -6.20 -8.78 16.81
CA PRO A 312 -6.35 -8.30 15.44
C PRO A 312 -6.39 -6.76 15.41
N ASP A 313 -5.92 -6.20 14.31
CA ASP A 313 -5.89 -4.76 14.12
C ASP A 313 -6.24 -4.35 12.68
N LEU A 314 -6.55 -3.06 12.52
CA LEU A 314 -7.00 -2.53 11.24
C LEU A 314 -5.92 -2.61 10.16
N MET A 315 -4.66 -2.26 10.52
CA MET A 315 -3.55 -2.21 9.57
C MET A 315 -3.21 -3.61 9.06
N SER A 316 -3.07 -4.57 9.97
CA SER A 316 -2.83 -5.96 9.60
C SER A 316 -3.93 -6.51 8.71
N THR A 317 -5.18 -6.11 8.95
CA THR A 317 -6.32 -6.61 8.20
C THR A 317 -6.37 -6.07 6.77
N TYR A 318 -6.21 -4.74 6.55
CA TYR A 318 -6.26 -4.23 5.19
C TYR A 318 -5.04 -4.65 4.36
N GLN A 319 -3.84 -4.74 4.95
CA GLN A 319 -2.67 -5.22 4.24
C GLN A 319 -2.74 -6.72 3.92
N ALA A 320 -3.23 -7.54 4.85
CA ALA A 320 -3.47 -8.95 4.57
C ALA A 320 -4.42 -9.15 3.37
N LEU A 321 -5.46 -8.32 3.24
CA LEU A 321 -6.37 -8.40 2.10
C LEU A 321 -5.64 -8.13 0.77
N TRP A 322 -4.68 -7.19 0.73
CA TRP A 322 -3.86 -6.97 -0.48
C TRP A 322 -3.12 -8.24 -0.91
N GLY A 323 -2.51 -8.96 0.04
CA GLY A 323 -1.83 -10.23 -0.25
C GLY A 323 -2.79 -11.35 -0.66
N LEU A 324 -3.95 -11.45 0.01
CA LEU A 324 -4.94 -12.50 -0.26
C LEU A 324 -5.61 -12.38 -1.63
N THR A 325 -5.66 -11.19 -2.22
CA THR A 325 -6.19 -10.99 -3.57
C THR A 325 -5.27 -11.53 -4.66
N LEU A 326 -4.02 -11.82 -4.34
CA LEU A 326 -2.98 -12.23 -5.29
C LEU A 326 -2.86 -11.27 -6.47
N THR A 327 -2.97 -9.97 -6.18
CA THR A 327 -2.81 -8.88 -7.14
C THR A 327 -1.72 -7.92 -6.66
N ALA A 328 -0.95 -7.38 -7.59
CA ALA A 328 0.06 -6.37 -7.31
C ALA A 328 -0.50 -4.97 -7.55
N PHE A 329 0.19 -3.95 -7.03
CA PHE A 329 -0.03 -2.58 -7.47
C PHE A 329 0.50 -2.35 -8.90
N PRO A 330 -0.20 -1.56 -9.73
CA PRO A 330 -1.55 -1.01 -9.51
C PRO A 330 -2.60 -2.12 -9.60
N PHE A 331 -3.65 -2.04 -8.77
CA PHE A 331 -4.74 -3.00 -8.83
C PHE A 331 -5.54 -2.87 -10.13
N PRO A 332 -6.17 -3.96 -10.61
CA PRO A 332 -7.07 -3.90 -11.77
C PRO A 332 -8.21 -2.91 -11.56
N VAL A 333 -8.53 -2.15 -12.59
CA VAL A 333 -9.65 -1.19 -12.54
C VAL A 333 -10.96 -1.94 -12.35
N LEU A 334 -11.69 -1.57 -11.31
CA LEU A 334 -13.03 -2.06 -11.07
C LEU A 334 -14.00 -1.38 -12.03
N PRO A 335 -15.13 -2.01 -12.41
CA PRO A 335 -16.25 -1.29 -13.01
C PRO A 335 -16.62 -0.12 -12.10
N ALA A 336 -16.83 1.07 -12.67
CA ALA A 336 -16.95 2.31 -11.92
C ALA A 336 -17.87 2.18 -10.70
N VAL A 337 -17.33 2.58 -9.54
CA VAL A 337 -18.07 2.74 -8.29
C VAL A 337 -18.47 4.21 -8.25
N LEU A 338 -19.48 4.58 -9.04
CA LEU A 338 -20.03 5.94 -8.97
C LEU A 338 -20.85 6.04 -7.67
N PRO A 339 -20.77 7.16 -6.92
CA PRO A 339 -21.77 7.49 -5.93
C PRO A 339 -23.14 7.45 -6.66
N ALA A 340 -24.15 6.85 -6.02
CA ALA A 340 -25.52 7.05 -6.50
C ALA A 340 -25.72 8.56 -6.61
N GLU A 341 -26.13 9.05 -7.79
CA GLU A 341 -26.53 10.45 -7.93
C GLU A 341 -27.49 10.76 -6.77
N PRO A 342 -27.28 11.88 -6.04
CA PRO A 342 -28.25 12.29 -5.05
C PRO A 342 -29.60 12.30 -5.74
N ALA A 343 -30.58 11.56 -5.18
CA ALA A 343 -31.93 11.51 -5.73
C ALA A 343 -32.34 12.96 -5.97
N THR A 344 -32.49 13.32 -7.23
CA THR A 344 -33.02 14.65 -7.59
C THR A 344 -34.39 14.72 -6.93
N ASP A 345 -34.49 15.52 -5.89
CA ASP A 345 -35.78 15.81 -5.26
C ASP A 345 -36.76 16.14 -6.41
N ALA A 346 -37.72 15.26 -6.60
CA ALA A 346 -38.75 15.50 -7.58
C ALA A 346 -39.38 16.85 -7.23
N PRO A 347 -39.53 17.80 -8.16
CA PRO A 347 -40.10 19.09 -7.86
C PRO A 347 -41.47 18.86 -7.21
N PRO A 348 -41.83 19.61 -6.15
CA PRO A 348 -43.09 19.43 -5.47
C PRO A 348 -44.23 19.53 -6.47
N ALA A 349 -45.13 18.52 -6.46
CA ALA A 349 -46.28 18.48 -7.31
C ALA A 349 -47.06 19.78 -7.19
N VAL A 350 -47.19 20.54 -8.27
CA VAL A 350 -47.99 21.77 -8.31
C VAL A 350 -49.45 21.37 -8.07
N PRO A 351 -50.13 21.91 -7.02
CA PRO A 351 -51.53 21.59 -6.85
C PRO A 351 -52.35 22.12 -8.00
N THR A 352 -53.01 21.22 -8.73
CA THR A 352 -54.03 21.59 -9.72
C THR A 352 -55.26 22.06 -9.00
N PHE A 353 -55.50 23.37 -8.99
CA PHE A 353 -56.79 23.92 -8.62
C PHE A 353 -57.79 23.61 -9.76
N THR A 354 -58.73 22.70 -9.51
CA THR A 354 -59.93 22.57 -10.31
C THR A 354 -60.95 23.56 -9.73
N GLY A 355 -61.27 24.62 -10.52
CA GLY A 355 -62.39 25.53 -10.27
C GLY A 355 -63.74 24.92 -10.69
#